data_8c0d3ad58031ddbcc6feb76ff4b096d3
#
_entry.id   8c0d3ad58031ddbcc6feb76ff4b096d3
#
_cell.length_a   1.000
_cell.length_b   1.000
_cell.length_c   1.000
_cell.angle_alpha   90.00
_cell.angle_beta   90.00
_cell.angle_gamma   90.00
#
_symmetry.space_group_name_H-M   'P 1'
#
loop_
_entity.id
_entity.type
_entity.pdbx_description
1 polymer ?
#
loop_
_entity_poly.entity_id
_entity_poly.type
_entity_poly.pdbx_seq_one_letter_code
_entity_poly.pdbx_strand_id
1 'polypeptide(L)'
;MRTAELILYPVYKVLELPAVYSLSQILARPTNYRLRKLIAANVKPALDAEILELGCGVGGFRDCFPASYTGIDINPGYVKQARASLPGTFAVMDCTSLNYPDDSFNEVVTIATTHHLDDHQVAMMVKEALRVCRPTGRFHVLDEILPMSPNVFKSVWFGLDRGGFPRKRDLLLSILGRAGDLQHYEVLTGPLHDVIYARLGR
;
A
#
# COMPACT_ATOMS: atom_id res chain seq x y z
N MET A 1 20.62 11.86 9.24
CA MET A 1 20.82 10.62 8.42
C MET A 1 21.83 9.77 9.14
N ARG A 2 21.50 8.53 9.45
CA ARG A 2 22.43 7.58 10.09
C ARG A 2 23.50 7.17 9.08
N THR A 3 24.72 6.93 9.51
CA THR A 3 25.89 6.60 8.65
C THR A 3 25.62 5.40 7.70
N ALA A 4 24.75 4.47 8.11
CA ALA A 4 24.31 3.33 7.29
C ALA A 4 23.46 3.76 6.09
N GLU A 5 22.66 4.83 6.20
CA GLU A 5 21.82 5.34 5.11
C GLU A 5 22.65 5.94 3.96
N LEU A 6 23.78 6.56 4.29
CA LEU A 6 24.68 7.13 3.27
C LEU A 6 25.40 6.04 2.43
N ILE A 7 25.74 4.91 3.05
CA ILE A 7 26.43 3.80 2.37
C ILE A 7 25.46 3.01 1.46
N LEU A 8 24.19 2.91 1.87
CA LEU A 8 23.18 2.16 1.12
C LEU A 8 22.41 3.01 0.10
N TYR A 9 22.56 4.35 0.14
CA TYR A 9 21.86 5.28 -0.76
C TYR A 9 22.00 4.95 -2.27
N PRO A 10 23.20 4.63 -2.81
CA PRO A 10 23.32 4.23 -4.22
C PRO A 10 22.63 2.91 -4.52
N VAL A 11 22.59 1.97 -3.57
CA VAL A 11 21.88 0.68 -3.72
C VAL A 11 20.37 0.93 -3.76
N TYR A 12 19.84 1.79 -2.90
CA TYR A 12 18.43 2.15 -2.92
C TYR A 12 18.00 2.81 -4.23
N LYS A 13 18.82 3.71 -4.81
CA LYS A 13 18.53 4.30 -6.12
C LYS A 13 18.47 3.28 -7.27
N VAL A 14 19.34 2.27 -7.26
CA VAL A 14 19.27 1.18 -8.24
C VAL A 14 18.00 0.34 -8.04
N LEU A 15 17.61 0.10 -6.79
CA LEU A 15 16.39 -0.64 -6.47
C LEU A 15 15.07 0.13 -6.81
N GLU A 16 15.14 1.45 -6.95
CA GLU A 16 14.02 2.29 -7.40
C GLU A 16 13.81 2.27 -8.92
N LEU A 17 14.75 1.70 -9.68
CA LEU A 17 14.57 1.57 -11.12
C LEU A 17 13.37 0.65 -11.42
N PRO A 18 12.45 1.04 -12.32
CA PRO A 18 11.24 0.27 -12.62
C PRO A 18 11.51 -1.21 -12.98
N ALA A 19 12.60 -1.49 -13.70
CA ALA A 19 12.99 -2.86 -14.06
C ALA A 19 13.39 -3.69 -12.84
N VAL A 20 14.14 -3.10 -11.90
CA VAL A 20 14.57 -3.77 -10.65
C VAL A 20 13.38 -3.95 -9.72
N TYR A 21 12.51 -2.95 -9.64
CA TYR A 21 11.26 -3.05 -8.90
C TYR A 21 10.38 -4.20 -9.45
N SER A 22 10.22 -4.29 -10.78
CA SER A 22 9.46 -5.38 -11.40
C SER A 22 10.04 -6.76 -11.08
N LEU A 23 11.37 -6.90 -11.02
CA LEU A 23 12.03 -8.14 -10.61
C LEU A 23 11.76 -8.45 -9.13
N SER A 24 11.80 -7.46 -8.24
CA SER A 24 11.46 -7.66 -6.83
C SER A 24 10.03 -8.14 -6.63
N GLN A 25 9.09 -7.72 -7.48
CA GLN A 25 7.71 -8.20 -7.46
C GLN A 25 7.59 -9.70 -7.78
N ILE A 26 8.51 -10.27 -8.56
CA ILE A 26 8.57 -11.72 -8.81
C ILE A 26 8.93 -12.47 -7.53
N LEU A 27 9.86 -11.95 -6.75
CA LEU A 27 10.26 -12.52 -5.46
C LEU A 27 9.16 -12.37 -4.40
N ALA A 28 8.36 -11.29 -4.50
CA ALA A 28 7.23 -11.03 -3.62
C ALA A 28 5.94 -11.83 -3.98
N ARG A 29 5.98 -12.69 -5.01
CA ARG A 29 4.78 -13.45 -5.46
C ARG A 29 3.98 -14.14 -4.36
N PRO A 30 4.59 -14.81 -3.35
CA PRO A 30 3.82 -15.45 -2.28
C PRO A 30 3.05 -14.45 -1.42
N THR A 31 3.62 -13.27 -1.17
CA THR A 31 2.97 -12.19 -0.44
C THR A 31 1.89 -11.54 -1.29
N ASN A 32 2.18 -11.22 -2.55
CA ASN A 32 1.22 -10.66 -3.50
C ASN A 32 -0.01 -11.59 -3.67
N TYR A 33 0.19 -12.90 -3.69
CA TYR A 33 -0.93 -13.85 -3.74
C TYR A 33 -1.86 -13.73 -2.51
N ARG A 34 -1.30 -13.53 -1.31
CA ARG A 34 -2.12 -13.34 -0.09
C ARG A 34 -2.83 -11.99 -0.08
N LEU A 35 -2.13 -10.92 -0.48
CA LEU A 35 -2.73 -9.60 -0.65
C LEU A 35 -3.90 -9.66 -1.63
N ARG A 36 -3.74 -10.32 -2.78
CA ARG A 36 -4.83 -10.55 -3.76
C ARG A 36 -6.00 -11.34 -3.16
N LYS A 37 -5.75 -12.35 -2.33
CA LYS A 37 -6.81 -13.06 -1.60
C LYS A 37 -7.58 -12.13 -0.67
N LEU A 38 -6.88 -11.28 0.09
CA LEU A 38 -7.51 -10.31 0.97
C LEU A 38 -8.32 -9.27 0.18
N ILE A 39 -7.79 -8.77 -0.95
CA ILE A 39 -8.54 -7.88 -1.85
C ILE A 39 -9.83 -8.56 -2.31
N ALA A 40 -9.75 -9.75 -2.88
CA ALA A 40 -10.90 -10.48 -3.40
C ALA A 40 -11.96 -10.81 -2.33
N ALA A 41 -11.54 -11.04 -1.09
CA ALA A 41 -12.44 -11.30 0.03
C ALA A 41 -13.16 -10.04 0.53
N ASN A 42 -12.46 -8.91 0.59
CA ASN A 42 -12.88 -7.75 1.36
C ASN A 42 -13.20 -6.51 0.54
N VAL A 43 -12.56 -6.33 -0.61
CA VAL A 43 -12.77 -5.15 -1.48
C VAL A 43 -13.70 -5.57 -2.61
N LYS A 44 -14.97 -5.23 -2.48
CA LYS A 44 -16.05 -5.61 -3.43
C LYS A 44 -16.74 -4.35 -3.96
N PRO A 45 -16.04 -3.55 -4.76
CA PRO A 45 -16.63 -2.34 -5.31
C PRO A 45 -17.75 -2.68 -6.31
N ALA A 46 -18.71 -1.78 -6.45
CA ALA A 46 -19.67 -1.83 -7.55
C ALA A 46 -18.93 -1.69 -8.90
N LEU A 47 -19.55 -2.15 -9.99
CA LEU A 47 -18.91 -2.13 -11.32
C LEU A 47 -18.60 -0.72 -11.81
N ASP A 48 -19.38 0.26 -11.39
CA ASP A 48 -19.27 1.69 -11.69
C ASP A 48 -18.55 2.50 -10.59
N ALA A 49 -17.97 1.81 -9.59
CA ALA A 49 -17.30 2.48 -8.48
C ALA A 49 -16.01 3.16 -8.94
N GLU A 50 -15.83 4.41 -8.50
CA GLU A 50 -14.57 5.16 -8.61
C GLU A 50 -13.60 4.68 -7.54
N ILE A 51 -12.47 4.10 -7.99
CA ILE A 51 -11.43 3.54 -7.11
C ILE A 51 -10.19 4.43 -7.12
N LEU A 52 -9.63 4.73 -5.95
CA LEU A 52 -8.32 5.36 -5.81
C LEU A 52 -7.35 4.41 -5.11
N GLU A 53 -6.22 4.08 -5.74
CA GLU A 53 -5.11 3.36 -5.09
C GLU A 53 -3.98 4.34 -4.74
N LEU A 54 -3.61 4.38 -3.45
CA LEU A 54 -2.53 5.17 -2.89
C LEU A 54 -1.23 4.35 -2.86
N GLY A 55 -0.17 4.84 -3.52
CA GLY A 55 1.09 4.13 -3.65
C GLY A 55 0.99 2.96 -4.64
N CYS A 56 0.40 3.17 -5.82
CA CYS A 56 0.13 2.11 -6.78
C CYS A 56 1.39 1.49 -7.42
N GLY A 57 2.56 2.08 -7.24
CA GLY A 57 3.79 1.64 -7.87
C GLY A 57 3.66 1.57 -9.38
N VAL A 58 4.08 0.45 -9.96
CA VAL A 58 3.91 0.14 -11.40
C VAL A 58 2.53 -0.44 -11.74
N GLY A 59 1.56 -0.40 -10.83
CA GLY A 59 0.21 -0.91 -11.00
C GLY A 59 0.06 -2.42 -10.81
N GLY A 60 0.82 -3.01 -9.90
CA GLY A 60 0.88 -4.46 -9.68
C GLY A 60 -0.44 -5.11 -9.25
N PHE A 61 -1.42 -4.34 -8.78
CA PHE A 61 -2.73 -4.80 -8.34
C PHE A 61 -3.89 -4.24 -9.19
N ARG A 62 -3.59 -3.51 -10.28
CA ARG A 62 -4.59 -2.88 -11.13
C ARG A 62 -5.70 -3.85 -11.60
N ASP A 63 -5.34 -5.08 -11.92
CA ASP A 63 -6.23 -6.13 -12.40
C ASP A 63 -7.22 -6.66 -11.33
N CYS A 64 -7.02 -6.27 -10.07
CA CYS A 64 -7.96 -6.58 -8.98
C CYS A 64 -9.18 -5.66 -8.95
N PHE A 65 -9.19 -4.57 -9.73
CA PHE A 65 -10.19 -3.51 -9.64
C PHE A 65 -10.94 -3.28 -10.97
N PRO A 66 -12.19 -2.74 -10.92
CA PRO A 66 -12.97 -2.42 -12.11
C PRO A 66 -12.35 -1.30 -12.95
N ALA A 67 -13.06 -0.88 -14.02
CA ALA A 67 -12.54 0.03 -15.03
C ALA A 67 -12.25 1.45 -14.49
N SER A 68 -13.11 1.99 -13.65
CA SER A 68 -12.96 3.33 -13.06
C SER A 68 -11.91 3.33 -11.95
N TYR A 69 -10.64 3.26 -12.35
CA TYR A 69 -9.50 3.17 -11.44
C TYR A 69 -8.53 4.32 -11.66
N THR A 70 -8.12 4.92 -10.54
CA THR A 70 -7.04 5.89 -10.47
C THR A 70 -5.96 5.38 -9.52
N GLY A 71 -4.72 5.31 -10.00
CA GLY A 71 -3.55 4.98 -9.19
C GLY A 71 -2.65 6.21 -9.02
N ILE A 72 -2.17 6.45 -7.80
CA ILE A 72 -1.16 7.49 -7.54
C ILE A 72 0.08 6.90 -6.92
N ASP A 73 1.22 7.46 -7.28
CA ASP A 73 2.51 7.14 -6.65
C ASP A 73 3.42 8.37 -6.69
N ILE A 74 4.29 8.50 -5.70
CA ILE A 74 5.24 9.62 -5.62
C ILE A 74 6.38 9.48 -6.64
N ASN A 75 6.65 8.25 -7.11
CA ASN A 75 7.73 7.96 -8.06
C ASN A 75 7.27 8.15 -9.51
N PRO A 76 7.77 9.17 -10.24
CA PRO A 76 7.37 9.44 -11.62
C PRO A 76 7.74 8.32 -12.60
N GLY A 77 8.79 7.54 -12.31
CA GLY A 77 9.21 6.39 -13.11
C GLY A 77 8.19 5.26 -13.05
N TYR A 78 7.64 4.97 -11.86
CA TYR A 78 6.60 3.96 -11.67
C TYR A 78 5.31 4.38 -12.37
N VAL A 79 4.88 5.62 -12.18
CA VAL A 79 3.70 6.18 -12.84
C VAL A 79 3.83 6.16 -14.37
N LYS A 80 5.01 6.51 -14.90
CA LYS A 80 5.27 6.42 -16.34
C LYS A 80 5.12 4.99 -16.88
N GLN A 81 5.65 4.01 -16.16
CA GLN A 81 5.52 2.59 -16.54
C GLN A 81 4.07 2.12 -16.47
N ALA A 82 3.35 2.43 -15.39
CA ALA A 82 1.95 2.09 -15.23
C ALA A 82 1.08 2.65 -16.38
N ARG A 83 1.24 3.94 -16.70
CA ARG A 83 0.55 4.60 -17.82
C ARG A 83 0.79 3.93 -19.18
N ALA A 84 2.00 3.43 -19.40
CA ALA A 84 2.37 2.81 -20.66
C ALA A 84 1.80 1.39 -20.83
N SER A 85 1.45 0.71 -19.73
CA SER A 85 1.20 -0.73 -19.76
C SER A 85 -0.19 -1.14 -19.27
N LEU A 86 -0.92 -0.25 -18.58
CA LEU A 86 -2.16 -0.62 -17.90
C LEU A 86 -3.31 0.34 -18.22
N PRO A 87 -4.55 -0.15 -18.25
CA PRO A 87 -5.73 0.71 -18.37
C PRO A 87 -6.00 1.43 -17.05
N GLY A 88 -6.53 2.66 -17.12
CA GLY A 88 -6.87 3.50 -15.98
C GLY A 88 -6.13 4.84 -15.99
N THR A 89 -6.36 5.63 -14.96
CA THR A 89 -5.68 6.91 -14.76
C THR A 89 -4.55 6.72 -13.77
N PHE A 90 -3.36 7.29 -14.07
CA PHE A 90 -2.23 7.24 -13.14
C PHE A 90 -1.65 8.64 -12.98
N ALA A 91 -1.32 9.06 -11.75
CA ALA A 91 -0.79 10.40 -11.48
C ALA A 91 0.39 10.35 -10.49
N VAL A 92 1.36 11.26 -10.71
CA VAL A 92 2.41 11.50 -9.69
C VAL A 92 1.81 12.36 -8.60
N MET A 93 1.73 11.81 -7.38
CA MET A 93 1.11 12.51 -6.25
C MET A 93 1.58 11.92 -4.93
N ASP A 94 1.69 12.76 -3.90
CA ASP A 94 1.93 12.33 -2.52
C ASP A 94 0.61 11.88 -1.87
N CYS A 95 0.57 10.67 -1.33
CA CYS A 95 -0.61 10.12 -0.67
C CYS A 95 -0.97 10.82 0.65
N THR A 96 -0.07 11.64 1.20
CA THR A 96 -0.30 12.45 2.41
C THR A 96 -0.90 13.84 2.11
N SER A 97 -1.05 14.20 0.81
CA SER A 97 -1.58 15.48 0.37
C SER A 97 -2.23 15.33 -1.02
N LEU A 98 -3.50 14.94 -1.04
CA LEU A 98 -4.21 14.59 -2.27
C LEU A 98 -4.83 15.81 -2.93
N ASN A 99 -4.57 15.99 -4.22
CA ASN A 99 -5.18 17.05 -5.03
C ASN A 99 -6.51 16.57 -5.67
N TYR A 100 -7.38 15.98 -4.84
CA TYR A 100 -8.74 15.62 -5.22
C TYR A 100 -9.74 16.30 -4.27
N PRO A 101 -10.93 16.66 -4.76
CA PRO A 101 -12.02 17.15 -3.90
C PRO A 101 -12.43 16.12 -2.86
N ASP A 102 -13.10 16.58 -1.79
CA ASP A 102 -13.76 15.70 -0.85
C ASP A 102 -14.80 14.83 -1.58
N ASP A 103 -15.05 13.65 -1.06
CA ASP A 103 -16.12 12.75 -1.53
C ASP A 103 -16.00 12.35 -3.03
N SER A 104 -14.79 12.27 -3.57
CA SER A 104 -14.52 11.96 -4.98
C SER A 104 -14.61 10.47 -5.31
N PHE A 105 -14.26 9.58 -4.37
CA PHE A 105 -14.10 8.15 -4.64
C PHE A 105 -15.04 7.29 -3.81
N ASN A 106 -15.52 6.19 -4.38
CA ASN A 106 -16.34 5.20 -3.67
C ASN A 106 -15.48 4.31 -2.76
N GLU A 107 -14.31 3.92 -3.24
CA GLU A 107 -13.36 3.12 -2.48
C GLU A 107 -11.97 3.71 -2.63
N VAL A 108 -11.26 3.81 -1.52
CA VAL A 108 -9.84 4.14 -1.50
C VAL A 108 -9.08 2.92 -1.00
N VAL A 109 -7.97 2.58 -1.62
CA VAL A 109 -7.15 1.43 -1.23
C VAL A 109 -5.69 1.82 -1.13
N THR A 110 -4.96 1.19 -0.24
CA THR A 110 -3.50 1.24 -0.20
C THR A 110 -2.95 -0.17 0.00
N ILE A 111 -1.96 -0.56 -0.79
CA ILE A 111 -1.45 -1.92 -0.82
C ILE A 111 0.07 -1.89 -0.79
N ALA A 112 0.67 -2.51 0.26
CA ALA A 112 2.11 -2.60 0.46
C ALA A 112 2.81 -1.20 0.42
N THR A 113 2.22 -0.21 1.09
CA THR A 113 2.69 1.19 1.05
C THR A 113 3.02 1.73 2.45
N THR A 114 2.27 1.35 3.49
CA THR A 114 2.40 1.96 4.82
C THR A 114 3.77 1.72 5.45
N HIS A 115 4.44 0.61 5.10
CA HIS A 115 5.79 0.31 5.58
C HIS A 115 6.89 1.20 4.97
N HIS A 116 6.57 2.04 3.98
CA HIS A 116 7.46 3.08 3.45
C HIS A 116 7.24 4.45 4.13
N LEU A 117 6.18 4.62 4.89
CA LEU A 117 5.78 5.87 5.54
C LEU A 117 6.07 5.83 7.04
N ASP A 118 6.52 6.92 7.63
CA ASP A 118 6.57 7.04 9.09
C ASP A 118 5.16 7.11 9.70
N ASP A 119 5.06 7.05 11.04
CA ASP A 119 3.78 7.00 11.74
C ASP A 119 2.92 8.25 11.51
N HIS A 120 3.55 9.42 11.40
CA HIS A 120 2.87 10.68 11.11
C HIS A 120 2.34 10.69 9.67
N GLN A 121 3.15 10.26 8.71
CA GLN A 121 2.75 10.16 7.30
C GLN A 121 1.61 9.16 7.10
N VAL A 122 1.62 8.01 7.80
CA VAL A 122 0.47 7.07 7.77
C VAL A 122 -0.80 7.76 8.28
N ALA A 123 -0.72 8.49 9.40
CA ALA A 123 -1.89 9.19 9.93
C ALA A 123 -2.40 10.28 8.97
N MET A 124 -1.50 11.01 8.28
CA MET A 124 -1.88 11.99 7.25
C MET A 124 -2.53 11.31 6.04
N MET A 125 -1.95 10.22 5.54
CA MET A 125 -2.52 9.43 4.44
C MET A 125 -3.93 8.94 4.79
N VAL A 126 -4.16 8.43 6.00
CA VAL A 126 -5.51 8.00 6.45
C VAL A 126 -6.50 9.15 6.40
N LYS A 127 -6.13 10.33 6.92
CA LYS A 127 -7.00 11.51 6.89
C LYS A 127 -7.35 11.94 5.47
N GLU A 128 -6.38 12.00 4.58
CA GLU A 128 -6.60 12.34 3.18
C GLU A 128 -7.43 11.28 2.46
N ALA A 129 -7.14 9.99 2.68
CA ALA A 129 -7.92 8.89 2.13
C ALA A 129 -9.40 8.98 2.54
N LEU A 130 -9.68 9.22 3.82
CA LEU A 130 -11.03 9.38 4.33
C LEU A 130 -11.69 10.68 3.85
N ARG A 131 -10.93 11.77 3.65
CA ARG A 131 -11.46 13.03 3.10
C ARG A 131 -11.97 12.86 1.67
N VAL A 132 -11.17 12.22 0.81
CA VAL A 132 -11.56 12.01 -0.59
C VAL A 132 -12.52 10.84 -0.79
N CYS A 133 -12.67 9.98 0.21
CA CYS A 133 -13.63 8.88 0.20
C CYS A 133 -15.03 9.42 0.49
N ARG A 134 -16.04 8.98 -0.27
CA ARG A 134 -17.44 9.33 -0.05
C ARG A 134 -17.93 8.85 1.32
N PRO A 135 -18.96 9.47 1.93
CA PRO A 135 -19.45 9.06 3.26
C PRO A 135 -19.90 7.59 3.34
N THR A 136 -20.37 7.03 2.23
CA THR A 136 -20.76 5.61 2.13
C THR A 136 -19.62 4.70 1.66
N GLY A 137 -18.51 5.30 1.27
CA GLY A 137 -17.31 4.60 0.80
C GLY A 137 -16.45 4.05 1.93
N ARG A 138 -15.34 3.41 1.58
CA ARG A 138 -14.43 2.79 2.55
C ARG A 138 -12.98 3.00 2.16
N PHE A 139 -12.14 3.10 3.17
CA PHE A 139 -10.70 3.04 2.99
C PHE A 139 -10.18 1.67 3.41
N HIS A 140 -9.47 1.02 2.50
CA HIS A 140 -8.89 -0.31 2.67
C HIS A 140 -7.37 -0.22 2.75
N VAL A 141 -6.80 -0.74 3.83
CA VAL A 141 -5.35 -0.83 4.05
C VAL A 141 -4.95 -2.29 3.99
N LEU A 142 -4.05 -2.63 3.07
CA LEU A 142 -3.45 -3.96 2.95
C LEU A 142 -1.93 -3.81 3.01
N ASP A 143 -1.29 -4.45 3.98
CA ASP A 143 0.15 -4.30 4.12
C ASP A 143 0.81 -5.53 4.74
N GLU A 144 2.12 -5.54 4.67
CA GLU A 144 2.96 -6.47 5.39
C GLU A 144 3.19 -5.96 6.82
N ILE A 145 3.21 -6.89 7.75
CA ILE A 145 3.50 -6.60 9.16
C ILE A 145 4.67 -7.45 9.65
N LEU A 146 5.35 -6.97 10.69
CA LEU A 146 6.35 -7.74 11.38
C LEU A 146 5.77 -9.09 11.82
N PRO A 147 6.51 -10.19 11.65
CA PRO A 147 6.01 -11.52 11.93
C PRO A 147 5.44 -11.66 13.34
N MET A 148 4.23 -12.18 13.45
CA MET A 148 3.60 -12.48 14.73
C MET A 148 4.31 -13.63 15.45
N SER A 149 4.90 -14.56 14.66
CA SER A 149 5.75 -15.65 15.15
C SER A 149 7.10 -15.57 14.43
N PRO A 150 8.06 -14.81 15.00
CA PRO A 150 9.35 -14.61 14.34
C PRO A 150 10.14 -15.94 14.31
N ASN A 151 10.76 -16.19 13.16
CA ASN A 151 11.77 -17.22 13.00
C ASN A 151 12.94 -16.65 12.17
N VAL A 152 14.06 -17.36 12.10
CA VAL A 152 15.27 -16.88 11.43
C VAL A 152 15.00 -16.54 9.97
N PHE A 153 14.22 -17.35 9.26
CA PHE A 153 13.90 -17.12 7.83
C PHE A 153 13.07 -15.84 7.64
N LYS A 154 12.04 -15.64 8.46
CA LYS A 154 11.22 -14.42 8.44
C LYS A 154 12.04 -13.18 8.76
N SER A 155 12.94 -13.27 9.74
CA SER A 155 13.78 -12.14 10.16
C SER A 155 14.78 -11.74 9.08
N VAL A 156 15.42 -12.70 8.40
CA VAL A 156 16.34 -12.44 7.29
C VAL A 156 15.57 -11.85 6.11
N TRP A 157 14.43 -12.44 5.75
CA TRP A 157 13.62 -11.96 4.63
C TRP A 157 13.12 -10.53 4.85
N PHE A 158 12.63 -10.23 6.05
CA PHE A 158 12.17 -8.88 6.40
C PHE A 158 13.31 -7.86 6.38
N GLY A 159 14.53 -8.26 6.70
CA GLY A 159 15.73 -7.42 6.59
C GLY A 159 16.12 -7.07 5.15
N LEU A 160 15.61 -7.80 4.15
CA LEU A 160 15.79 -7.53 2.73
C LEU A 160 14.65 -6.66 2.15
N ASP A 161 13.58 -6.47 2.90
CA ASP A 161 12.50 -5.57 2.50
C ASP A 161 12.97 -4.11 2.54
N ARG A 162 12.51 -3.34 1.56
CA ARG A 162 12.88 -1.92 1.38
C ARG A 162 12.05 -0.97 2.21
N GLY A 163 11.09 -1.48 2.99
CA GLY A 163 10.28 -0.68 3.90
C GLY A 163 11.14 -0.08 5.02
N GLY A 164 11.20 1.26 5.09
CA GLY A 164 11.93 1.97 6.16
C GLY A 164 11.27 1.88 7.53
N PHE A 165 9.97 1.55 7.58
CA PHE A 165 9.13 1.61 8.78
C PHE A 165 8.26 0.36 8.95
N PRO A 166 8.85 -0.83 9.04
CA PRO A 166 8.08 -2.05 9.28
C PRO A 166 7.43 -2.00 10.68
N ARG A 167 6.15 -2.40 10.77
CA ARG A 167 5.36 -2.28 12.00
C ARG A 167 4.85 -3.63 12.50
N LYS A 168 4.74 -3.73 13.83
CA LYS A 168 3.92 -4.77 14.46
C LYS A 168 2.44 -4.46 14.19
N ARG A 169 1.62 -5.50 14.11
CA ARG A 169 0.16 -5.40 13.94
C ARG A 169 -0.47 -4.34 14.84
N ASP A 170 -0.20 -4.42 16.15
CA ASP A 170 -0.89 -3.59 17.15
C ASP A 170 -0.52 -2.10 17.00
N LEU A 171 0.73 -1.79 16.61
CA LEU A 171 1.14 -0.43 16.34
C LEU A 171 0.41 0.12 15.10
N LEU A 172 0.38 -0.64 14.00
CA LEU A 172 -0.34 -0.22 12.79
C LEU A 172 -1.82 0.03 13.08
N LEU A 173 -2.50 -0.93 13.73
CA LEU A 173 -3.91 -0.79 14.10
C LEU A 173 -4.16 0.41 15.03
N SER A 174 -3.24 0.70 15.96
CA SER A 174 -3.33 1.88 16.82
C SER A 174 -3.23 3.18 16.03
N ILE A 175 -2.33 3.27 15.02
CA ILE A 175 -2.21 4.46 14.16
C ILE A 175 -3.49 4.63 13.33
N LEU A 176 -3.96 3.57 12.69
CA LEU A 176 -5.17 3.57 11.87
C LEU A 176 -6.40 3.99 12.69
N GLY A 177 -6.60 3.37 13.86
CA GLY A 177 -7.76 3.65 14.72
C GLY A 177 -7.74 5.03 15.39
N ARG A 178 -6.58 5.70 15.48
CA ARG A 178 -6.50 7.11 15.91
C ARG A 178 -6.81 8.11 14.80
N ALA A 179 -6.57 7.71 13.55
CA ALA A 179 -6.73 8.56 12.38
C ALA A 179 -8.09 8.40 11.69
N GLY A 180 -8.81 7.28 11.91
CA GLY A 180 -10.12 6.98 11.32
C GLY A 180 -10.91 5.95 12.14
N ASP A 181 -12.16 5.69 11.75
CA ASP A 181 -13.02 4.66 12.36
C ASP A 181 -12.62 3.26 11.85
N LEU A 182 -11.79 2.55 12.63
CA LEU A 182 -11.35 1.19 12.30
C LEU A 182 -12.50 0.19 12.54
N GLN A 183 -13.15 -0.25 11.47
CA GLN A 183 -14.35 -1.08 11.49
C GLN A 183 -14.06 -2.58 11.49
N HIS A 184 -12.97 -2.99 10.82
CA HIS A 184 -12.64 -4.40 10.66
C HIS A 184 -11.15 -4.58 10.35
N TYR A 185 -10.58 -5.69 10.78
CA TYR A 185 -9.27 -6.15 10.32
C TYR A 185 -9.17 -7.67 10.32
N GLU A 186 -8.28 -8.20 9.51
CA GLU A 186 -7.87 -9.61 9.51
C GLU A 186 -6.38 -9.75 9.19
N VAL A 187 -5.78 -10.85 9.64
CA VAL A 187 -4.37 -11.15 9.41
C VAL A 187 -4.24 -12.54 8.81
N LEU A 188 -3.47 -12.64 7.72
CA LEU A 188 -3.05 -13.91 7.15
C LEU A 188 -1.57 -14.15 7.45
N THR A 189 -1.31 -15.15 8.26
CA THR A 189 0.08 -15.57 8.55
C THR A 189 0.65 -16.35 7.37
N GLY A 190 1.95 -16.20 7.18
CA GLY A 190 2.62 -16.86 6.06
C GLY A 190 4.05 -17.31 6.38
N PRO A 191 4.68 -18.07 5.48
CA PRO A 191 6.03 -18.58 5.70
C PRO A 191 7.09 -17.49 5.76
N LEU A 192 6.92 -16.40 4.99
CA LEU A 192 7.89 -15.29 4.88
C LEU A 192 7.36 -14.01 5.52
N HIS A 193 6.14 -13.58 5.18
CA HIS A 193 5.49 -12.39 5.71
C HIS A 193 4.14 -12.73 6.30
N ASP A 194 3.74 -12.00 7.32
CA ASP A 194 2.37 -11.89 7.73
C ASP A 194 1.77 -10.63 7.08
N VAL A 195 0.56 -10.74 6.54
CA VAL A 195 -0.12 -9.63 5.87
C VAL A 195 -1.38 -9.29 6.62
N ILE A 196 -1.70 -8.00 6.67
CA ILE A 196 -2.90 -7.47 7.32
C ILE A 196 -3.80 -6.80 6.29
N TYR A 197 -5.08 -6.97 6.48
CA TYR A 197 -6.12 -6.12 5.92
C TYR A 197 -6.78 -5.34 7.03
N ALA A 198 -7.04 -4.06 6.81
CA ALA A 198 -7.86 -3.24 7.70
C ALA A 198 -8.82 -2.38 6.86
N ARG A 199 -10.05 -2.17 7.38
CA ARG A 199 -11.07 -1.33 6.77
C ARG A 199 -11.45 -0.21 7.72
N LEU A 200 -11.42 1.01 7.17
CA LEU A 200 -11.80 2.21 7.88
C LEU A 200 -13.02 2.84 7.22
N GLY A 201 -13.89 3.41 8.07
CA GLY A 201 -14.95 4.31 7.70
C GLY A 201 -14.63 5.75 8.09
N ARG A 202 -15.50 6.63 7.65
CA ARG A 202 -15.47 8.05 7.99
C ARG A 202 -16.18 8.30 9.32
#